data_37565c03180ea4af022ca229ee5fdecf
#
_entry.id   37565c03180ea4af022ca229ee5fdecf
#
_cell.length_a   1.000
_cell.length_b   1.000
_cell.length_c   1.000
_cell.angle_alpha   90.00
_cell.angle_beta   90.00
_cell.angle_gamma   90.00
#
_symmetry.space_group_name_H-M   'P 1'
#
loop_
_entity.id
_entity.type
_entity.pdbx_description
1 polymer ?
#
loop_
_entity_poly.entity_id
_entity_poly.type
_entity_poly.pdbx_seq_one_letter_code
_entity_poly.pdbx_strand_id
1 'polypeptide(L)'
;MVYRSFVRVLALTTVVSGWTRLDVGSITSWQVDNKASPGAQQTSPTANPSASEIESNPWAKARPYFEKPFPDLRANVPELKGLAPATSQDPLTYILDRAGEKCVDLLSRIPNVISREEVTTLVPKPPRMGVSIEPYIGIQREKFDYLLLSKHTESGTKLEEYRMVNGRPATTATALGQLSQGFTSEWLRIYPGNRSESRFRYLGQQMMDQHHVFVLGFAQIPESVRFPARFQLPGKEVAIFLQGVMWIDSRDFRILRMREDLLVPRPDIGLKKFTTTIRFGEVNIAKAGSSLWLPQEVVIEWEFKTQTVQRRHRYSDYRLYVAKAKVLPATP
;
A
#
# COMPACT_ATOMS: atom_id res chain seq x y z
N MET A 1 10.86 24.31 26.74
CA MET A 1 11.82 24.46 25.65
C MET A 1 11.10 24.08 24.35
N VAL A 2 10.69 25.07 23.55
CA VAL A 2 9.79 24.90 22.43
C VAL A 2 10.63 24.70 21.17
N TYR A 3 10.60 23.51 20.58
CA TYR A 3 11.26 23.24 19.30
C TYR A 3 10.47 23.93 18.18
N ARG A 4 11.04 24.97 17.59
CA ARG A 4 10.53 25.62 16.38
C ARG A 4 11.14 24.94 15.16
N SER A 5 10.38 24.05 14.53
CA SER A 5 10.75 23.49 13.22
C SER A 5 10.29 24.44 12.12
N PHE A 6 11.22 25.01 11.37
CA PHE A 6 10.95 25.81 10.19
C PHE A 6 10.85 24.87 8.97
N VAL A 7 9.69 24.80 8.34
CA VAL A 7 9.51 24.17 7.03
C VAL A 7 9.38 25.26 5.98
N ARG A 8 10.33 25.33 5.05
CA ARG A 8 10.20 26.16 3.85
C ARG A 8 9.33 25.40 2.85
N VAL A 9 8.14 25.92 2.58
CA VAL A 9 7.29 25.45 1.49
C VAL A 9 7.77 26.17 0.23
N LEU A 10 8.30 25.39 -0.73
CA LEU A 10 8.52 25.86 -2.09
C LEU A 10 7.18 25.80 -2.82
N ALA A 11 6.60 26.97 -3.12
CA ALA A 11 5.49 27.07 -4.06
C ALA A 11 6.05 26.80 -5.47
N LEU A 12 5.68 25.69 -6.10
CA LEU A 12 5.97 25.43 -7.50
C LEU A 12 4.92 26.16 -8.35
N THR A 13 5.31 27.31 -8.86
CA THR A 13 4.72 27.91 -10.05
C THR A 13 5.25 27.14 -11.27
N THR A 14 4.32 26.57 -12.04
CA THR A 14 4.62 25.89 -13.30
C THR A 14 5.15 26.89 -14.32
N VAL A 15 6.46 26.90 -14.55
CA VAL A 15 7.05 27.45 -15.77
C VAL A 15 7.58 26.27 -16.58
N VAL A 16 6.95 26.04 -17.72
CA VAL A 16 7.41 25.11 -18.75
C VAL A 16 8.68 25.66 -19.36
N SER A 17 9.81 25.08 -19.06
CA SER A 17 10.97 24.94 -19.97
C SER A 17 12.08 24.17 -19.29
N GLY A 18 12.39 23.05 -19.86
CA GLY A 18 13.66 22.32 -19.93
C GLY A 18 14.56 22.20 -18.70
N TRP A 19 14.88 20.90 -18.39
CA TRP A 19 16.16 20.45 -17.83
C TRP A 19 16.23 20.07 -16.34
N THR A 20 16.71 18.86 -16.22
CA THR A 20 17.27 18.15 -15.05
C THR A 20 16.27 17.67 -14.03
N ARG A 21 15.94 16.35 -14.15
CA ARG A 21 15.39 15.52 -13.10
C ARG A 21 16.33 15.56 -11.88
N LEU A 22 15.95 16.36 -10.91
CA LEU A 22 16.34 16.08 -9.55
C LEU A 22 15.41 14.93 -9.09
N ASP A 23 15.99 13.76 -8.80
CA ASP A 23 15.28 12.66 -8.14
C ASP A 23 14.79 13.16 -6.78
N VAL A 24 13.61 13.74 -6.78
CA VAL A 24 12.86 14.06 -5.57
C VAL A 24 12.29 12.74 -5.06
N GLY A 25 12.74 12.33 -3.89
CA GLY A 25 12.37 11.06 -3.27
C GLY A 25 10.87 10.79 -3.32
N SER A 26 10.55 9.55 -3.60
CA SER A 26 9.24 8.93 -3.87
C SER A 26 8.02 9.73 -3.42
N ILE A 27 7.46 10.49 -4.33
CA ILE A 27 6.14 11.11 -4.15
C ILE A 27 5.14 10.12 -4.74
N THR A 28 4.32 9.52 -3.88
CA THR A 28 3.14 8.79 -4.34
C THR A 28 1.96 9.73 -4.23
N SER A 29 1.33 10.04 -5.35
CA SER A 29 0.08 10.82 -5.37
C SER A 29 -1.03 9.98 -5.96
N TRP A 30 -2.18 9.93 -5.29
CA TRP A 30 -3.37 9.24 -5.73
C TRP A 30 -4.55 10.20 -5.74
N GLN A 31 -5.35 10.14 -6.79
CA GLN A 31 -6.60 10.86 -6.88
C GLN A 31 -7.75 9.86 -6.86
N VAL A 32 -8.71 10.10 -5.99
CA VAL A 32 -9.93 9.32 -5.86
C VAL A 32 -11.07 10.17 -6.38
N ASP A 33 -11.67 9.78 -7.51
CA ASP A 33 -12.78 10.52 -8.12
C ASP A 33 -14.10 10.15 -7.46
N ASN A 34 -14.86 11.15 -7.01
CA ASN A 34 -16.16 10.97 -6.36
C ASN A 34 -17.31 10.71 -7.33
N LYS A 35 -17.06 10.71 -8.65
CA LYS A 35 -18.08 10.43 -9.65
C LYS A 35 -17.84 9.06 -10.28
N ALA A 36 -18.60 8.08 -9.83
CA ALA A 36 -18.90 6.91 -10.65
C ALA A 36 -19.83 7.37 -11.79
N SER A 37 -19.27 7.82 -12.91
CA SER A 37 -20.02 8.01 -14.15
C SER A 37 -19.95 6.74 -14.96
N PRO A 38 -21.07 6.10 -15.29
CA PRO A 38 -21.10 5.06 -16.28
C PRO A 38 -20.96 5.70 -17.66
N GLY A 39 -19.91 5.36 -18.39
CA GLY A 39 -19.84 5.58 -19.84
C GLY A 39 -19.03 6.77 -20.31
N ALA A 40 -17.75 6.59 -20.42
CA ALA A 40 -16.96 7.22 -21.48
C ALA A 40 -16.07 6.12 -22.09
N GLN A 41 -16.52 5.56 -23.19
CA GLN A 41 -15.69 4.74 -24.07
C GLN A 41 -14.63 5.67 -24.67
N GLN A 42 -13.43 5.67 -24.12
CA GLN A 42 -12.25 6.07 -24.85
C GLN A 42 -11.80 4.88 -25.68
N THR A 43 -12.09 4.94 -26.97
CA THR A 43 -11.51 4.05 -27.99
C THR A 43 -10.02 4.37 -28.11
N SER A 44 -9.18 3.64 -27.41
CA SER A 44 -7.76 3.54 -27.72
C SER A 44 -7.60 2.59 -28.91
N PRO A 45 -6.70 2.87 -29.87
CA PRO A 45 -6.47 1.96 -31.00
C PRO A 45 -5.94 0.63 -30.45
N THR A 46 -6.72 -0.41 -30.66
CA THR A 46 -6.38 -1.80 -30.34
C THR A 46 -5.31 -2.26 -31.32
N ALA A 47 -4.04 -2.08 -30.94
CA ALA A 47 -3.00 -2.89 -31.54
C ALA A 47 -3.18 -4.32 -31.02
N ASN A 48 -3.51 -5.27 -31.88
CA ASN A 48 -3.51 -6.68 -31.54
C ASN A 48 -2.10 -7.05 -31.07
N PRO A 49 -1.93 -7.56 -29.81
CA PRO A 49 -0.62 -7.97 -29.35
C PRO A 49 -0.10 -9.11 -30.24
N SER A 50 1.18 -9.03 -30.62
CA SER A 50 1.82 -10.08 -31.39
C SER A 50 1.86 -11.39 -30.58
N ALA A 51 1.88 -12.54 -31.26
CA ALA A 51 1.93 -13.85 -30.59
C ALA A 51 3.12 -13.97 -29.60
N SER A 52 4.23 -13.28 -29.86
CA SER A 52 5.41 -13.22 -28.98
C SER A 52 5.16 -12.40 -27.70
N GLU A 53 4.27 -11.39 -27.72
CA GLU A 53 3.89 -10.64 -26.53
C GLU A 53 2.95 -11.43 -25.63
N ILE A 54 2.12 -12.32 -26.20
CA ILE A 54 1.22 -13.20 -25.45
C ILE A 54 2.02 -14.28 -24.71
N GLU A 55 3.11 -14.82 -25.29
CA GLU A 55 3.99 -15.79 -24.62
C GLU A 55 4.80 -15.16 -23.47
N SER A 56 5.06 -13.87 -23.51
CA SER A 56 5.85 -13.15 -22.49
C SER A 56 5.02 -12.63 -21.32
N ASN A 57 3.68 -12.70 -21.35
CA ASN A 57 2.83 -12.21 -20.27
C ASN A 57 2.76 -13.23 -19.11
N PRO A 58 3.51 -13.04 -18.02
CA PRO A 58 3.57 -13.99 -16.91
C PRO A 58 2.25 -14.12 -16.16
N TRP A 59 1.30 -13.20 -16.36
CA TRP A 59 0.01 -13.18 -15.68
C TRP A 59 -1.13 -13.84 -16.47
N ALA A 60 -0.95 -14.11 -17.77
CA ALA A 60 -1.99 -14.67 -18.65
C ALA A 60 -2.60 -15.98 -18.12
N LYS A 61 -1.82 -16.76 -17.35
CA LYS A 61 -2.24 -18.03 -16.75
C LYS A 61 -2.36 -17.94 -15.21
N ALA A 62 -2.37 -16.74 -14.65
CA ALA A 62 -2.45 -16.55 -13.21
C ALA A 62 -3.80 -17.07 -12.66
N ARG A 63 -3.72 -17.98 -11.70
CA ARG A 63 -4.89 -18.43 -10.94
C ARG A 63 -4.73 -17.95 -9.50
N PRO A 64 -5.61 -17.08 -9.03
CA PRO A 64 -5.60 -16.63 -7.65
C PRO A 64 -5.66 -17.79 -6.66
N TYR A 65 -4.92 -17.70 -5.56
CA TYR A 65 -4.88 -18.79 -4.59
C TYR A 65 -6.23 -19.02 -3.91
N PHE A 66 -7.13 -18.02 -3.84
CA PHE A 66 -8.47 -18.22 -3.31
C PHE A 66 -9.39 -19.07 -4.21
N GLU A 67 -9.00 -19.34 -5.46
CA GLU A 67 -9.68 -20.30 -6.34
C GLU A 67 -9.21 -21.74 -6.08
N LYS A 68 -8.11 -21.93 -5.35
CA LYS A 68 -7.60 -23.25 -4.98
C LYS A 68 -8.48 -23.91 -3.92
N PRO A 69 -8.36 -25.24 -3.74
CA PRO A 69 -8.98 -25.94 -2.61
C PRO A 69 -8.61 -25.31 -1.27
N PHE A 70 -9.51 -25.38 -0.31
CA PHE A 70 -9.36 -24.72 0.98
C PHE A 70 -8.07 -25.13 1.74
N PRO A 71 -7.64 -26.40 1.75
CA PRO A 71 -6.36 -26.78 2.37
C PRO A 71 -5.17 -26.04 1.77
N ASP A 72 -5.13 -25.89 0.44
CA ASP A 72 -4.05 -25.19 -0.27
C ASP A 72 -4.09 -23.69 0.03
N LEU A 73 -5.29 -23.12 0.09
CA LEU A 73 -5.46 -21.72 0.48
C LEU A 73 -4.90 -21.47 1.88
N ARG A 74 -5.21 -22.33 2.85
CA ARG A 74 -4.67 -22.24 4.22
C ARG A 74 -3.15 -22.43 4.29
N ALA A 75 -2.58 -23.25 3.43
CA ALA A 75 -1.13 -23.41 3.33
C ALA A 75 -0.44 -22.13 2.84
N ASN A 76 -1.08 -21.40 1.91
CA ASN A 76 -0.58 -20.12 1.41
C ASN A 76 -0.80 -18.96 2.40
N VAL A 77 -1.91 -19.00 3.16
CA VAL A 77 -2.34 -17.97 4.11
C VAL A 77 -2.61 -18.60 5.48
N PRO A 78 -1.55 -18.82 6.29
CA PRO A 78 -1.68 -19.47 7.59
C PRO A 78 -2.63 -18.76 8.57
N GLU A 79 -2.83 -17.44 8.39
CA GLU A 79 -3.72 -16.62 9.19
C GLU A 79 -5.21 -17.03 9.05
N LEU A 80 -5.55 -17.84 8.05
CA LEU A 80 -6.88 -18.45 7.88
C LEU A 80 -7.13 -19.65 8.80
N LYS A 81 -6.23 -19.93 9.75
CA LYS A 81 -6.49 -20.93 10.79
C LYS A 81 -7.72 -20.51 11.61
N GLY A 82 -8.71 -21.41 11.68
CA GLY A 82 -9.97 -21.12 12.38
C GLY A 82 -11.06 -20.48 11.53
N LEU A 83 -10.81 -20.25 10.22
CA LEU A 83 -11.84 -19.80 9.30
C LEU A 83 -12.95 -20.86 9.18
N ALA A 84 -14.19 -20.46 9.39
CA ALA A 84 -15.40 -21.18 9.01
C ALA A 84 -15.71 -20.84 7.55
N PRO A 85 -15.54 -21.78 6.59
CA PRO A 85 -15.70 -21.50 5.17
C PRO A 85 -17.10 -21.04 4.81
N ALA A 86 -17.19 -20.11 3.85
CA ALA A 86 -18.46 -19.67 3.31
C ALA A 86 -19.13 -20.79 2.51
N THR A 87 -20.42 -20.96 2.69
CA THR A 87 -21.27 -21.88 1.93
C THR A 87 -21.94 -21.22 0.72
N SER A 88 -22.01 -19.89 0.70
CA SER A 88 -22.56 -19.06 -0.37
C SER A 88 -21.74 -17.80 -0.59
N GLN A 89 -21.87 -17.18 -1.76
CA GLN A 89 -21.28 -15.89 -2.09
C GLN A 89 -22.27 -14.72 -1.91
N ASP A 90 -23.51 -14.97 -1.49
CA ASP A 90 -24.56 -13.96 -1.35
C ASP A 90 -24.15 -12.75 -0.48
N PRO A 91 -23.37 -12.92 0.62
CA PRO A 91 -22.93 -11.80 1.43
C PRO A 91 -21.89 -10.90 0.77
N LEU A 92 -21.20 -11.35 -0.30
CA LEU A 92 -20.03 -10.68 -0.87
C LEU A 92 -20.32 -9.23 -1.25
N THR A 93 -21.35 -8.99 -2.04
CA THR A 93 -21.71 -7.65 -2.52
C THR A 93 -22.00 -6.71 -1.36
N TYR A 94 -22.81 -7.18 -0.40
CA TYR A 94 -23.15 -6.40 0.78
C TYR A 94 -21.90 -6.02 1.61
N ILE A 95 -20.99 -6.98 1.85
CA ILE A 95 -19.75 -6.72 2.60
C ILE A 95 -18.87 -5.70 1.86
N LEU A 96 -18.71 -5.85 0.55
CA LEU A 96 -17.94 -4.94 -0.28
C LEU A 96 -18.53 -3.52 -0.27
N ASP A 97 -19.85 -3.40 -0.35
CA ASP A 97 -20.53 -2.10 -0.33
C ASP A 97 -20.31 -1.40 1.01
N ARG A 98 -20.58 -2.09 2.11
CA ARG A 98 -20.42 -1.51 3.45
C ARG A 98 -18.97 -1.15 3.77
N ALA A 99 -18.01 -2.01 3.43
CA ALA A 99 -16.59 -1.71 3.64
C ALA A 99 -16.09 -0.59 2.71
N GLY A 100 -16.59 -0.54 1.48
CA GLY A 100 -16.31 0.55 0.55
C GLY A 100 -16.85 1.90 1.04
N GLU A 101 -18.07 1.95 1.61
CA GLU A 101 -18.61 3.15 2.25
C GLU A 101 -17.71 3.65 3.40
N LYS A 102 -17.18 2.73 4.24
CA LYS A 102 -16.22 3.08 5.30
C LYS A 102 -14.91 3.64 4.74
N CYS A 103 -14.44 3.09 3.63
CA CYS A 103 -13.27 3.62 2.93
C CYS A 103 -13.52 5.04 2.40
N VAL A 104 -14.64 5.28 1.72
CA VAL A 104 -15.03 6.61 1.23
C VAL A 104 -15.15 7.61 2.38
N ASP A 105 -15.84 7.23 3.47
CA ASP A 105 -16.00 8.07 4.64
C ASP A 105 -14.64 8.45 5.27
N LEU A 106 -13.73 7.49 5.42
CA LEU A 106 -12.36 7.75 5.90
C LEU A 106 -11.63 8.74 4.97
N LEU A 107 -11.62 8.48 3.66
CA LEU A 107 -10.92 9.32 2.68
C LEU A 107 -11.48 10.74 2.62
N SER A 108 -12.79 10.92 2.83
CA SER A 108 -13.42 12.25 2.85
C SER A 108 -13.09 13.06 4.10
N ARG A 109 -12.74 12.40 5.20
CA ARG A 109 -12.50 13.04 6.50
C ARG A 109 -11.04 13.10 6.91
N ILE A 110 -10.14 12.37 6.22
CA ILE A 110 -8.75 12.32 6.60
C ILE A 110 -8.09 13.69 6.45
N PRO A 111 -7.60 14.29 7.53
CA PRO A 111 -6.94 15.59 7.47
C PRO A 111 -5.47 15.42 7.04
N ASN A 112 -4.78 16.55 6.87
CA ASN A 112 -3.33 16.51 6.78
C ASN A 112 -2.76 16.01 8.11
N VAL A 113 -2.02 14.91 8.08
CA VAL A 113 -1.45 14.29 9.27
C VAL A 113 0.04 14.05 9.12
N ILE A 114 0.74 14.10 10.24
CA ILE A 114 2.11 13.68 10.37
C ILE A 114 2.21 12.65 11.48
N SER A 115 2.95 11.56 11.22
CA SER A 115 3.21 10.51 12.22
C SER A 115 4.70 10.20 12.27
N ARG A 116 5.13 9.58 13.36
CA ARG A 116 6.45 8.95 13.42
C ARG A 116 6.37 7.58 12.78
N GLU A 117 7.24 7.33 11.81
CA GLU A 117 7.43 6.02 11.20
C GLU A 117 8.78 5.46 11.67
N GLU A 118 8.76 4.27 12.28
CA GLU A 118 9.96 3.51 12.60
C GLU A 118 10.06 2.31 11.65
N VAL A 119 11.14 2.26 10.87
CA VAL A 119 11.40 1.20 9.91
C VAL A 119 12.51 0.30 10.43
N THR A 120 12.22 -1.00 10.56
CA THR A 120 13.21 -2.01 10.91
C THR A 120 13.35 -2.96 9.74
N THR A 121 14.55 -3.08 9.18
CA THR A 121 14.87 -4.00 8.08
C THR A 121 15.76 -5.12 8.59
N LEU A 122 15.35 -6.37 8.35
CA LEU A 122 16.11 -7.58 8.62
C LEU A 122 16.69 -8.08 7.30
N VAL A 123 18.01 -8.18 7.22
CA VAL A 123 18.73 -8.60 6.01
C VAL A 123 19.62 -9.78 6.36
N PRO A 124 19.55 -10.89 5.61
CA PRO A 124 20.50 -11.97 5.78
C PRO A 124 21.92 -11.47 5.51
N LYS A 125 22.86 -11.77 6.38
CA LYS A 125 24.28 -11.54 6.11
C LYS A 125 24.89 -12.82 5.54
N PRO A 126 25.83 -12.72 4.60
CA PRO A 126 26.55 -13.89 4.14
C PRO A 126 27.28 -14.54 5.32
N PRO A 127 27.33 -15.89 5.37
CA PRO A 127 28.08 -16.61 6.41
C PRO A 127 29.55 -16.16 6.37
N ARG A 128 30.10 -15.82 7.52
CA ARG A 128 31.54 -15.56 7.62
C ARG A 128 32.27 -16.90 7.50
N MET A 129 33.30 -16.97 6.65
CA MET A 129 34.15 -18.17 6.55
C MET A 129 34.65 -18.57 7.93
N GLY A 130 34.34 -19.80 8.37
CA GLY A 130 34.86 -20.40 9.59
C GLY A 130 34.00 -20.29 10.84
N VAL A 131 32.77 -19.76 10.78
CA VAL A 131 31.91 -19.65 11.97
C VAL A 131 30.50 -20.12 11.64
N SER A 132 29.99 -21.02 12.48
CA SER A 132 28.62 -21.53 12.71
C SER A 132 27.55 -21.27 11.63
N ILE A 133 26.76 -22.31 11.39
CA ILE A 133 25.71 -22.49 10.36
C ILE A 133 24.46 -21.61 10.58
N GLU A 134 24.39 -20.78 11.61
CA GLU A 134 23.24 -19.91 11.83
C GLU A 134 23.25 -18.68 10.90
N PRO A 135 22.13 -18.39 10.22
CA PRO A 135 22.06 -17.22 9.36
C PRO A 135 22.17 -15.95 10.22
N TYR A 136 23.28 -15.27 10.10
CA TYR A 136 23.47 -13.98 10.78
C TYR A 136 22.55 -12.92 10.15
N ILE A 137 21.64 -12.35 10.93
CA ILE A 137 20.70 -11.33 10.47
C ILE A 137 21.24 -9.95 10.80
N GLY A 138 21.43 -9.12 9.78
CA GLY A 138 21.69 -7.70 9.93
C GLY A 138 20.39 -6.95 10.24
N ILE A 139 20.42 -6.06 11.22
CA ILE A 139 19.28 -5.20 11.57
C ILE A 139 19.64 -3.76 11.23
N GLN A 140 18.81 -3.13 10.38
CA GLN A 140 18.87 -1.71 10.11
C GLN A 140 17.62 -1.06 10.70
N ARG A 141 17.79 0.14 11.31
CA ARG A 141 16.69 0.91 11.88
C ARG A 141 16.75 2.33 11.35
N GLU A 142 15.62 2.81 10.88
CA GLU A 142 15.46 4.17 10.34
C GLU A 142 14.22 4.80 10.97
N LYS A 143 14.21 6.12 11.09
CA LYS A 143 13.08 6.88 11.64
C LYS A 143 12.76 8.01 10.68
N PHE A 144 11.49 8.16 10.39
CA PHE A 144 10.97 9.20 9.51
C PHE A 144 9.82 9.94 10.20
N ASP A 145 9.65 11.19 9.84
CA ASP A 145 8.36 11.86 9.95
C ASP A 145 7.58 11.50 8.66
N TYR A 146 6.48 10.75 8.82
CA TYR A 146 5.62 10.35 7.72
C TYR A 146 4.47 11.35 7.60
N LEU A 147 4.45 12.07 6.48
CA LEU A 147 3.49 13.13 6.19
C LEU A 147 2.47 12.64 5.15
N LEU A 148 1.20 12.71 5.49
CA LEU A 148 0.08 12.50 4.59
C LEU A 148 -0.65 13.83 4.39
N LEU A 149 -0.68 14.29 3.15
CA LEU A 149 -1.45 15.46 2.72
C LEU A 149 -2.71 15.03 1.98
N SER A 150 -3.83 15.57 2.40
CA SER A 150 -5.14 15.36 1.79
C SER A 150 -5.61 16.66 1.15
N LYS A 151 -5.89 16.61 -0.15
CA LYS A 151 -6.47 17.72 -0.90
C LYS A 151 -7.84 17.29 -1.42
N HIS A 152 -8.88 17.93 -0.89
CA HIS A 152 -10.24 17.73 -1.37
C HIS A 152 -10.48 18.67 -2.54
N THR A 153 -10.93 18.10 -3.67
CA THR A 153 -11.26 18.82 -4.91
C THR A 153 -12.70 18.47 -5.31
N GLU A 154 -13.27 19.20 -6.26
CA GLU A 154 -14.59 18.88 -6.81
C GLU A 154 -14.64 17.49 -7.46
N SER A 155 -13.50 17.02 -7.99
CA SER A 155 -13.37 15.69 -8.60
C SER A 155 -13.08 14.56 -7.60
N GLY A 156 -12.75 14.88 -6.33
CA GLY A 156 -12.49 13.88 -5.30
C GLY A 156 -11.39 14.28 -4.32
N THR A 157 -10.85 13.28 -3.64
CA THR A 157 -9.76 13.46 -2.68
C THR A 157 -8.45 12.97 -3.27
N LYS A 158 -7.46 13.86 -3.33
CA LYS A 158 -6.08 13.53 -3.69
C LYS A 158 -5.26 13.36 -2.42
N LEU A 159 -4.56 12.23 -2.30
CA LEU A 159 -3.63 11.95 -1.20
C LEU A 159 -2.19 12.00 -1.70
N GLU A 160 -1.32 12.62 -0.92
CA GLU A 160 0.12 12.69 -1.19
C GLU A 160 0.87 12.27 0.06
N GLU A 161 1.85 11.39 -0.09
CA GLU A 161 2.60 10.80 1.01
C GLU A 161 4.09 11.14 0.89
N TYR A 162 4.69 11.55 2.00
CA TYR A 162 6.10 11.92 2.06
C TYR A 162 6.76 11.33 3.30
N ARG A 163 7.99 10.88 3.15
CA ARG A 163 8.90 10.62 4.27
C ARG A 163 9.88 11.76 4.41
N MET A 164 10.00 12.24 5.63
CA MET A 164 10.83 13.39 5.95
C MET A 164 11.90 13.01 6.96
N VAL A 165 13.11 13.50 6.78
CA VAL A 165 14.20 13.43 7.76
C VAL A 165 14.68 14.85 8.03
N ASN A 166 14.63 15.27 9.28
CA ASN A 166 15.02 16.64 9.66
C ASN A 166 14.31 17.73 8.82
N GLY A 167 13.02 17.54 8.55
CA GLY A 167 12.20 18.48 7.78
C GLY A 167 12.48 18.53 6.28
N ARG A 168 13.25 17.58 5.72
CA ARG A 168 13.51 17.46 4.29
C ARG A 168 12.98 16.11 3.78
N PRO A 169 12.51 16.03 2.53
CA PRO A 169 12.14 14.75 1.94
C PRO A 169 13.31 13.77 2.02
N ALA A 170 13.03 12.55 2.49
CA ALA A 170 14.02 11.49 2.51
C ALA A 170 14.28 11.04 1.07
N THR A 171 15.55 10.98 0.69
CA THR A 171 15.95 10.35 -0.56
C THR A 171 15.99 8.85 -0.38
N THR A 172 15.45 8.08 -1.32
CA THR A 172 15.35 6.62 -1.28
C THR A 172 16.70 5.90 -1.49
N ALA A 173 17.78 6.49 -1.05
CA ALA A 173 19.13 5.95 -1.21
C ALA A 173 19.49 4.91 -0.13
N THR A 174 18.58 3.97 0.21
CA THR A 174 18.99 2.81 0.99
C THR A 174 19.38 1.69 0.05
N ALA A 175 20.47 0.98 0.36
CA ALA A 175 21.12 -0.05 -0.47
C ALA A 175 20.21 -1.23 -0.88
N LEU A 176 18.96 -1.26 -0.44
CA LEU A 176 17.93 -2.25 -0.77
C LEU A 176 16.64 -1.61 -1.31
N GLY A 177 16.68 -0.36 -1.68
CA GLY A 177 15.88 0.30 -2.72
C GLY A 177 14.36 0.39 -2.58
N GLN A 178 13.73 -0.16 -1.54
CA GLN A 178 12.26 -0.12 -1.47
C GLN A 178 11.76 0.33 -0.11
N LEU A 179 11.51 1.63 -0.03
CA LEU A 179 10.49 2.11 0.89
C LEU A 179 9.12 1.73 0.27
N SER A 180 8.20 1.21 1.10
CA SER A 180 6.81 1.03 0.66
C SER A 180 6.29 2.35 0.08
N GLN A 181 5.40 2.25 -0.91
CA GLN A 181 4.78 3.44 -1.52
C GLN A 181 3.89 4.22 -0.54
N GLY A 182 3.90 3.88 0.76
CA GLY A 182 2.98 4.37 1.75
C GLY A 182 1.80 3.43 1.97
N PHE A 183 0.89 3.80 2.85
CA PHE A 183 -0.24 2.94 3.20
C PHE A 183 -1.57 3.36 2.54
N THR A 184 -1.64 4.49 1.87
CA THR A 184 -2.90 4.99 1.30
C THR A 184 -3.35 4.20 0.07
N SER A 185 -2.41 3.61 -0.67
CA SER A 185 -2.70 2.75 -1.82
C SER A 185 -3.52 1.51 -1.44
N GLU A 186 -3.43 1.06 -0.20
CA GLU A 186 -4.09 -0.15 0.26
C GLU A 186 -5.61 0.01 0.40
N TRP A 187 -6.09 1.21 0.71
CA TRP A 187 -7.52 1.51 0.74
C TRP A 187 -8.16 1.45 -0.64
N LEU A 188 -7.36 1.67 -1.70
CA LEU A 188 -7.86 1.66 -3.07
C LEU A 188 -8.37 0.28 -3.50
N ARG A 189 -7.94 -0.81 -2.84
CA ARG A 189 -8.41 -2.17 -3.14
C ARG A 189 -9.91 -2.34 -2.94
N ILE A 190 -10.46 -1.69 -1.90
CA ILE A 190 -11.88 -1.79 -1.56
C ILE A 190 -12.67 -0.54 -1.95
N TYR A 191 -11.99 0.49 -2.43
CA TYR A 191 -12.63 1.71 -2.89
C TYR A 191 -13.60 1.40 -4.03
N PRO A 192 -14.88 1.86 -3.96
CA PRO A 192 -15.91 1.46 -4.94
C PRO A 192 -15.51 1.70 -6.39
N GLY A 193 -14.84 2.82 -6.69
CA GLY A 193 -14.39 3.16 -8.04
C GLY A 193 -13.27 2.29 -8.61
N ASN A 194 -12.63 1.44 -7.78
CA ASN A 194 -11.54 0.56 -8.19
C ASN A 194 -11.90 -0.92 -8.11
N ARG A 195 -13.14 -1.26 -7.72
CA ARG A 195 -13.54 -2.67 -7.56
C ARG A 195 -13.40 -3.50 -8.82
N SER A 196 -13.63 -2.91 -9.98
CA SER A 196 -13.47 -3.59 -11.28
C SER A 196 -12.02 -3.98 -11.58
N GLU A 197 -11.05 -3.45 -10.85
CA GLU A 197 -9.63 -3.79 -10.99
C GLU A 197 -9.25 -5.13 -10.34
N SER A 198 -10.18 -5.73 -9.58
CA SER A 198 -9.94 -6.97 -8.84
C SER A 198 -11.14 -7.90 -8.87
N ARG A 199 -10.87 -9.21 -8.80
CA ARG A 199 -11.87 -10.22 -8.49
C ARG A 199 -11.90 -10.43 -6.99
N PHE A 200 -13.10 -10.66 -6.45
CA PHE A 200 -13.31 -10.90 -5.01
C PHE A 200 -14.03 -12.22 -4.77
N ARG A 201 -13.77 -12.81 -3.62
CA ARG A 201 -14.48 -13.99 -3.12
C ARG A 201 -14.68 -13.88 -1.62
N TYR A 202 -15.88 -14.12 -1.16
CA TYR A 202 -16.17 -14.30 0.25
C TYR A 202 -15.67 -15.68 0.70
N LEU A 203 -14.71 -15.70 1.62
CA LEU A 203 -14.07 -16.94 2.11
C LEU A 203 -14.78 -17.51 3.32
N GLY A 204 -15.48 -16.68 4.11
CA GLY A 204 -16.18 -17.08 5.32
C GLY A 204 -15.97 -16.12 6.49
N GLN A 205 -16.11 -16.65 7.71
CA GLN A 205 -15.97 -15.89 8.94
C GLN A 205 -14.94 -16.53 9.86
N GLN A 206 -14.28 -15.70 10.67
CA GLN A 206 -13.44 -16.20 11.75
C GLN A 206 -13.43 -15.23 12.94
N MET A 207 -12.91 -15.70 14.07
CA MET A 207 -12.55 -14.83 15.19
C MET A 207 -11.12 -14.34 15.02
N MET A 208 -10.90 -13.03 15.17
CA MET A 208 -9.58 -12.40 15.16
C MET A 208 -9.51 -11.33 16.26
N ASP A 209 -8.61 -11.48 17.22
CA ASP A 209 -8.41 -10.51 18.32
C ASP A 209 -9.74 -10.08 18.98
N GLN A 210 -10.63 -11.06 19.31
CA GLN A 210 -11.97 -10.87 19.89
C GLN A 210 -13.02 -10.23 18.95
N HIS A 211 -12.70 -10.00 17.70
CA HIS A 211 -13.63 -9.52 16.67
C HIS A 211 -14.15 -10.68 15.82
N HIS A 212 -15.45 -10.70 15.58
CA HIS A 212 -16.01 -11.49 14.48
C HIS A 212 -15.71 -10.77 13.17
N VAL A 213 -15.06 -11.45 12.23
CA VAL A 213 -14.65 -10.86 10.95
C VAL A 213 -15.21 -11.63 9.77
N PHE A 214 -15.60 -10.90 8.75
CA PHE A 214 -15.74 -11.40 7.39
C PHE A 214 -14.35 -11.49 6.76
N VAL A 215 -14.12 -12.57 6.02
CA VAL A 215 -12.84 -12.78 5.33
C VAL A 215 -13.09 -12.78 3.82
N LEU A 216 -12.46 -11.84 3.12
CA LEU A 216 -12.54 -11.72 1.67
C LEU A 216 -11.19 -12.04 1.04
N GLY A 217 -11.19 -12.89 0.02
CA GLY A 217 -10.07 -13.02 -0.91
C GLY A 217 -10.22 -12.03 -2.07
N PHE A 218 -9.10 -11.50 -2.56
CA PHE A 218 -9.07 -10.68 -3.76
C PHE A 218 -7.87 -10.99 -4.63
N ALA A 219 -7.98 -10.68 -5.93
CA ALA A 219 -6.86 -10.74 -6.87
C ALA A 219 -7.02 -9.69 -7.94
N GLN A 220 -5.98 -8.93 -8.20
CA GLN A 220 -5.94 -7.94 -9.26
C GLN A 220 -6.12 -8.59 -10.64
N ILE A 221 -6.80 -7.89 -11.53
CA ILE A 221 -6.95 -8.22 -12.94
C ILE A 221 -5.92 -7.36 -13.69
N PRO A 222 -4.79 -7.92 -14.16
CA PRO A 222 -3.67 -7.14 -14.69
C PRO A 222 -4.06 -6.12 -15.76
N GLU A 223 -5.01 -6.47 -16.61
CA GLU A 223 -5.49 -5.64 -17.73
C GLU A 223 -6.39 -4.49 -17.27
N SER A 224 -6.91 -4.56 -16.05
CA SER A 224 -7.85 -3.57 -15.49
C SER A 224 -7.21 -2.62 -14.49
N VAL A 225 -6.02 -2.94 -13.97
CA VAL A 225 -5.36 -2.14 -12.93
C VAL A 225 -4.74 -0.89 -13.54
N ARG A 226 -5.26 0.26 -13.15
CA ARG A 226 -4.76 1.57 -13.62
C ARG A 226 -3.40 1.93 -13.03
N PHE A 227 -3.16 1.56 -11.78
CA PHE A 227 -1.95 1.88 -11.03
C PHE A 227 -1.37 0.62 -10.36
N PRO A 228 -0.64 -0.23 -11.13
CA PRO A 228 -0.03 -1.43 -10.55
C PRO A 228 1.06 -1.06 -9.54
N ALA A 229 1.24 -1.91 -8.54
CA ALA A 229 2.39 -1.83 -7.66
C ALA A 229 3.68 -1.97 -8.48
N ARG A 230 4.76 -1.34 -8.01
CA ARG A 230 6.03 -1.31 -8.75
C ARG A 230 7.14 -1.88 -7.90
N PHE A 231 7.91 -2.79 -8.49
CA PHE A 231 9.10 -3.34 -7.89
C PHE A 231 10.34 -2.63 -8.47
N GLN A 232 11.10 -1.99 -7.58
CA GLN A 232 12.28 -1.22 -7.98
C GLN A 232 13.47 -2.14 -8.19
N LEU A 233 14.08 -2.08 -9.36
CA LEU A 233 15.36 -2.70 -9.70
C LEU A 233 16.39 -1.63 -10.01
N PRO A 234 17.70 -1.95 -9.99
CA PRO A 234 18.72 -1.02 -10.47
C PRO A 234 18.40 -0.55 -11.89
N GLY A 235 18.16 0.74 -12.04
CA GLY A 235 17.91 1.39 -13.33
C GLY A 235 16.52 1.17 -13.96
N LYS A 236 15.62 0.43 -13.33
CA LYS A 236 14.25 0.24 -13.84
C LYS A 236 13.23 -0.07 -12.76
N GLU A 237 11.98 0.24 -13.06
CA GLU A 237 10.81 -0.21 -12.29
C GLU A 237 10.03 -1.27 -13.07
N VAL A 238 9.51 -2.25 -12.37
CA VAL A 238 8.72 -3.35 -12.97
C VAL A 238 7.37 -3.41 -12.28
N ALA A 239 6.30 -3.44 -13.06
CA ALA A 239 4.96 -3.63 -12.54
C ALA A 239 4.81 -5.03 -11.94
N ILE A 240 4.18 -5.11 -10.78
CA ILE A 240 3.76 -6.33 -10.11
C ILE A 240 2.28 -6.25 -9.79
N PHE A 241 1.61 -7.40 -9.84
CA PHE A 241 0.20 -7.52 -9.50
C PHE A 241 0.05 -8.38 -8.26
N LEU A 242 -0.99 -8.08 -7.50
CA LEU A 242 -1.17 -8.61 -6.16
C LEU A 242 -2.49 -9.38 -6.05
N GLN A 243 -2.49 -10.34 -5.15
CA GLN A 243 -3.64 -11.03 -4.63
C GLN A 243 -3.59 -10.97 -3.11
N GLY A 244 -4.71 -11.21 -2.43
CA GLY A 244 -4.63 -11.09 -0.98
C GLY A 244 -5.88 -11.55 -0.25
N VAL A 245 -5.87 -11.28 1.05
CA VAL A 245 -6.98 -11.52 1.97
C VAL A 245 -7.19 -10.30 2.84
N MET A 246 -8.45 -9.95 3.06
CA MET A 246 -8.88 -8.88 3.96
C MET A 246 -9.74 -9.45 5.08
N TRP A 247 -9.48 -9.00 6.30
CA TRP A 247 -10.29 -9.28 7.48
C TRP A 247 -11.07 -8.02 7.84
N ILE A 248 -12.38 -8.08 7.71
CA ILE A 248 -13.29 -6.95 7.85
C ILE A 248 -14.17 -7.20 9.08
N ASP A 249 -14.20 -6.27 10.03
CA ASP A 249 -15.05 -6.37 11.20
C ASP A 249 -16.53 -6.51 10.80
N SER A 250 -17.24 -7.49 11.38
CA SER A 250 -18.63 -7.77 11.01
C SER A 250 -19.63 -6.74 11.55
N ARG A 251 -19.24 -5.89 12.52
CA ARG A 251 -20.11 -4.90 13.15
C ARG A 251 -20.06 -3.55 12.42
N ASP A 252 -18.86 -3.10 12.11
CA ASP A 252 -18.65 -1.74 11.57
C ASP A 252 -18.01 -1.69 10.19
N PHE A 253 -17.67 -2.86 9.62
CA PHE A 253 -17.12 -3.03 8.27
C PHE A 253 -15.76 -2.34 8.04
N ARG A 254 -15.01 -2.06 9.11
CA ARG A 254 -13.63 -1.59 9.00
C ARG A 254 -12.68 -2.75 8.71
N ILE A 255 -11.67 -2.50 7.89
CA ILE A 255 -10.60 -3.48 7.65
C ILE A 255 -9.72 -3.52 8.88
N LEU A 256 -9.61 -4.67 9.56
CA LEU A 256 -8.72 -4.87 10.70
C LEU A 256 -7.32 -5.29 10.26
N ARG A 257 -7.26 -6.13 9.23
CA ARG A 257 -6.02 -6.64 8.65
C ARG A 257 -6.18 -6.81 7.15
N MET A 258 -5.09 -6.59 6.43
CA MET A 258 -4.95 -6.96 5.02
C MET A 258 -3.63 -7.69 4.82
N ARG A 259 -3.64 -8.72 3.99
CA ARG A 259 -2.45 -9.39 3.49
C ARG A 259 -2.49 -9.35 1.98
N GLU A 260 -1.39 -8.99 1.37
CA GLU A 260 -1.17 -9.00 -0.07
C GLU A 260 0.05 -9.86 -0.40
N ASP A 261 -0.08 -10.67 -1.43
CA ASP A 261 0.98 -11.53 -1.96
C ASP A 261 1.10 -11.27 -3.47
N LEU A 262 2.22 -11.64 -4.09
CA LEU A 262 2.33 -11.64 -5.55
C LEU A 262 1.20 -12.48 -6.16
N LEU A 263 0.58 -11.97 -7.22
CA LEU A 263 -0.37 -12.73 -8.02
C LEU A 263 0.30 -13.98 -8.61
N VAL A 264 1.53 -13.81 -9.11
CA VAL A 264 2.42 -14.90 -9.54
C VAL A 264 3.87 -14.53 -9.23
N PRO A 265 4.74 -15.51 -8.95
CA PRO A 265 6.18 -15.27 -8.89
C PRO A 265 6.73 -14.68 -10.20
N ARG A 266 7.76 -13.86 -10.11
CA ARG A 266 8.43 -13.18 -11.23
C ARG A 266 9.91 -13.63 -11.32
N PRO A 267 10.16 -14.89 -11.76
CA PRO A 267 11.53 -15.40 -11.88
C PRO A 267 12.37 -14.65 -12.93
N ASP A 268 11.72 -14.06 -13.93
CA ASP A 268 12.33 -13.21 -14.96
C ASP A 268 13.10 -12.01 -14.39
N ILE A 269 12.67 -11.51 -13.23
CA ILE A 269 13.35 -10.45 -12.48
C ILE A 269 13.97 -10.95 -11.18
N GLY A 270 13.91 -12.23 -10.88
CA GLY A 270 14.44 -12.84 -9.66
C GLY A 270 13.55 -12.65 -8.42
N LEU A 271 12.33 -12.16 -8.56
CA LEU A 271 11.38 -11.95 -7.45
C LEU A 271 10.49 -13.18 -7.28
N LYS A 272 10.77 -13.98 -6.24
CA LYS A 272 10.04 -15.23 -5.99
C LYS A 272 8.83 -15.04 -5.08
N LYS A 273 8.96 -14.16 -4.08
CA LYS A 273 7.94 -13.86 -3.10
C LYS A 273 7.89 -12.36 -2.84
N PHE A 274 6.72 -11.83 -2.63
CA PHE A 274 6.47 -10.50 -2.08
C PHE A 274 5.18 -10.57 -1.29
N THR A 275 5.24 -10.30 0.00
CA THR A 275 4.11 -10.33 0.91
C THR A 275 4.07 -9.04 1.70
N THR A 276 2.93 -8.38 1.74
CA THR A 276 2.67 -7.23 2.63
C THR A 276 1.56 -7.60 3.59
N THR A 277 1.77 -7.36 4.88
CA THR A 277 0.73 -7.50 5.90
C THR A 277 0.54 -6.15 6.59
N ILE A 278 -0.70 -5.70 6.65
CA ILE A 278 -1.08 -4.42 7.23
C ILE A 278 -2.04 -4.68 8.38
N ARG A 279 -1.75 -4.07 9.53
CA ARG A 279 -2.66 -4.03 10.68
C ARG A 279 -3.17 -2.60 10.85
N PHE A 280 -4.48 -2.48 10.91
CA PHE A 280 -5.17 -1.23 11.15
C PHE A 280 -5.63 -1.13 12.59
N GLY A 281 -5.80 0.08 13.07
CA GLY A 281 -6.31 0.33 14.40
C GLY A 281 -6.78 1.77 14.59
N GLU A 282 -7.43 1.99 15.71
CA GLU A 282 -7.90 3.32 16.08
C GLU A 282 -6.73 4.21 16.46
N VAL A 283 -6.69 5.38 15.87
CA VAL A 283 -5.68 6.40 16.09
C VAL A 283 -6.34 7.69 16.52
N ASN A 284 -6.04 8.13 17.73
CA ASN A 284 -6.47 9.42 18.23
C ASN A 284 -5.52 10.51 17.74
N ILE A 285 -6.02 11.42 16.92
CA ILE A 285 -5.25 12.55 16.43
C ILE A 285 -5.48 13.71 17.39
N ALA A 286 -4.43 14.11 18.11
CA ALA A 286 -4.50 15.25 19.03
C ALA A 286 -5.02 16.48 18.29
N LYS A 287 -6.05 17.13 18.86
CA LYS A 287 -6.72 18.35 18.33
C LYS A 287 -7.62 18.12 17.09
N ALA A 288 -7.80 16.92 16.58
CA ALA A 288 -8.75 16.67 15.49
C ALA A 288 -10.18 16.42 15.98
N GLY A 289 -10.36 16.20 17.29
CA GLY A 289 -11.68 15.92 17.90
C GLY A 289 -12.30 14.59 17.49
N SER A 290 -11.60 13.78 16.69
CA SER A 290 -12.08 12.49 16.20
C SER A 290 -10.94 11.47 16.14
N SER A 291 -11.29 10.19 16.31
CA SER A 291 -10.39 9.10 16.02
C SER A 291 -10.54 8.67 14.55
N LEU A 292 -9.44 8.22 13.95
CA LEU A 292 -9.40 7.66 12.61
C LEU A 292 -8.92 6.22 12.66
N TRP A 293 -9.37 5.41 11.70
CA TRP A 293 -8.94 4.03 11.55
C TRP A 293 -7.80 3.97 10.54
N LEU A 294 -6.56 3.90 11.03
CA LEU A 294 -5.34 4.03 10.24
C LEU A 294 -4.42 2.82 10.42
N PRO A 295 -3.50 2.57 9.48
CA PRO A 295 -2.45 1.57 9.66
C PRO A 295 -1.58 1.88 10.88
N GLN A 296 -1.35 0.87 11.70
CA GLN A 296 -0.45 0.91 12.84
C GLN A 296 0.87 0.19 12.55
N GLU A 297 0.81 -0.87 11.73
CA GLU A 297 1.97 -1.64 11.35
C GLU A 297 1.82 -2.15 9.92
N VAL A 298 2.91 -2.07 9.14
CA VAL A 298 3.07 -2.69 7.83
C VAL A 298 4.31 -3.56 7.87
N VAL A 299 4.17 -4.85 7.52
CA VAL A 299 5.29 -5.79 7.40
C VAL A 299 5.37 -6.21 5.94
N ILE A 300 6.52 -5.99 5.32
CA ILE A 300 6.80 -6.36 3.94
C ILE A 300 7.89 -7.42 3.96
N GLU A 301 7.63 -8.56 3.34
CA GLU A 301 8.58 -9.64 3.16
C GLU A 301 8.75 -9.90 1.67
N TRP A 302 9.98 -9.99 1.21
CA TRP A 302 10.23 -10.40 -0.17
C TRP A 302 11.42 -11.34 -0.27
N GLU A 303 11.33 -12.25 -1.23
CA GLU A 303 12.43 -13.10 -1.64
C GLU A 303 12.88 -12.69 -3.04
N PHE A 304 14.08 -12.11 -3.10
CA PHE A 304 14.69 -11.63 -4.33
C PHE A 304 16.00 -12.37 -4.57
N LYS A 305 16.09 -13.08 -5.71
CA LYS A 305 17.20 -14.00 -6.02
C LYS A 305 17.34 -15.05 -4.91
N THR A 306 18.38 -14.94 -4.08
CA THR A 306 18.69 -15.84 -2.98
C THR A 306 18.53 -15.21 -1.59
N GLN A 307 18.04 -13.96 -1.54
CA GLN A 307 17.94 -13.22 -0.30
C GLN A 307 16.47 -13.05 0.10
N THR A 308 16.17 -13.31 1.37
CA THR A 308 14.90 -12.96 2.00
C THR A 308 15.12 -11.73 2.84
N VAL A 309 14.31 -10.71 2.63
CA VAL A 309 14.35 -9.45 3.38
C VAL A 309 12.98 -9.25 4.02
N GLN A 310 12.97 -8.85 5.28
CA GLN A 310 11.77 -8.41 5.97
C GLN A 310 11.94 -6.95 6.39
N ARG A 311 10.92 -6.14 6.14
CA ARG A 311 10.86 -4.76 6.56
C ARG A 311 9.57 -4.52 7.33
N ARG A 312 9.70 -3.94 8.52
CA ARG A 312 8.58 -3.60 9.39
C ARG A 312 8.52 -2.10 9.57
N HIS A 313 7.38 -1.52 9.26
CA HIS A 313 7.03 -0.13 9.47
C HIS A 313 6.05 -0.04 10.64
N ARG A 314 6.33 0.81 11.64
CA ARG A 314 5.43 1.10 12.75
C ARG A 314 5.13 2.58 12.77
N TYR A 315 3.85 2.92 12.81
CA TYR A 315 3.38 4.30 12.82
C TYR A 315 2.86 4.65 14.21
N SER A 316 3.30 5.80 14.73
CA SER A 316 2.92 6.32 16.04
C SER A 316 2.86 7.84 16.04
N ASP A 317 2.41 8.45 17.15
CA ASP A 317 2.41 9.89 17.36
C ASP A 317 1.72 10.67 16.22
N TYR A 318 0.55 10.21 15.79
CA TYR A 318 -0.24 10.89 14.76
C TYR A 318 -0.71 12.27 15.24
N ARG A 319 -0.46 13.28 14.44
CA ARG A 319 -0.77 14.69 14.76
C ARG A 319 -1.31 15.38 13.51
N LEU A 320 -2.14 16.40 13.72
CA LEU A 320 -2.51 17.30 12.62
C LEU A 320 -1.27 18.02 12.09
N TYR A 321 -1.15 18.02 10.77
CA TYR A 321 -0.13 18.80 10.09
C TYR A 321 -0.73 20.15 9.65
N VAL A 322 -0.18 21.25 10.19
CA VAL A 322 -0.55 22.61 9.82
C VAL A 322 0.66 23.28 9.19
N ALA A 323 0.59 23.54 7.89
CA ALA A 323 1.62 24.31 7.20
C ALA A 323 1.55 25.78 7.69
N LYS A 324 2.65 26.29 8.24
CA LYS A 324 2.79 27.73 8.55
C LYS A 324 3.61 28.38 7.44
N ALA A 325 2.97 29.17 6.60
CA ALA A 325 3.66 30.05 5.68
C ALA A 325 4.08 31.33 6.42
N LYS A 326 5.37 31.70 6.38
CA LYS A 326 5.85 33.02 6.79
C LYS A 326 6.20 33.77 5.52
N VAL A 327 5.41 34.79 5.21
CA VAL A 327 5.76 35.74 4.16
C VAL A 327 6.93 36.55 4.67
N LEU A 328 8.09 36.41 4.06
CA LEU A 328 9.20 37.33 4.32
C LEU A 328 8.92 38.62 3.54
N PRO A 329 9.04 39.79 4.18
CA PRO A 329 8.92 41.03 3.44
C PRO A 329 9.98 41.06 2.34
N ALA A 330 9.57 41.53 1.17
CA ALA A 330 10.54 41.78 0.10
C ALA A 330 11.58 42.75 0.63
N THR A 331 12.84 42.38 0.54
CA THR A 331 13.96 43.32 0.84
C THR A 331 13.93 44.36 -0.24
N PRO A 332 13.95 45.67 0.15
CA PRO A 332 13.92 46.78 -0.81
C PRO A 332 15.14 46.80 -1.73
#